data_7422aa893337657584f48548695bb959
#
_entry.id   7422aa893337657584f48548695bb959
#
_cell.length_a   1.000
_cell.length_b   1.000
_cell.length_c   1.000
_cell.angle_alpha   90.00
_cell.angle_beta   90.00
_cell.angle_gamma   90.00
#
_symmetry.space_group_name_H-M   'P 1'
#
loop_
_entity.id
_entity.type
_entity.pdbx_description
1 polymer ?
#
loop_
_entity_poly.entity_id
_entity_poly.type
_entity_poly.pdbx_seq_one_letter_code
_entity_poly.pdbx_strand_id
1 'polypeptide(L)'
;MIAAAAIASVAVSLASPAPATLSGDLDAAAAYWHQSAPARCSTEAVGYGKLPRLVLGQATIPDPAESGPCEMTIELGLSKRLRCMTVVHEYGHWLGLEHSKDRLSPMYPVIDSGAIVPECGRL
;
A
#
# COMPACT_ATOMS: atom_id res chain seq x y z
N MET A 1 31.99 17.51 33.91
CA MET A 1 30.62 17.36 33.52
C MET A 1 30.57 16.62 32.19
N ILE A 2 30.14 15.42 32.24
CA ILE A 2 30.05 14.58 31.07
C ILE A 2 28.74 14.93 30.44
N ALA A 3 28.80 15.66 29.34
CA ALA A 3 27.69 15.66 28.42
C ALA A 3 27.46 14.21 28.05
N ALA A 4 26.38 13.63 28.54
CA ALA A 4 25.93 12.39 28.01
C ALA A 4 25.81 12.62 26.50
N ALA A 5 26.77 12.13 25.75
CA ALA A 5 26.56 11.98 24.34
C ALA A 5 25.25 11.18 24.24
N ALA A 6 24.19 11.87 23.88
CA ALA A 6 23.05 11.18 23.37
C ALA A 6 23.62 10.35 22.24
N ILE A 7 23.89 9.11 22.51
CA ILE A 7 24.03 8.13 21.45
C ILE A 7 22.68 8.25 20.78
N ALA A 8 22.66 9.04 19.73
CA ALA A 8 21.63 8.84 18.74
C ALA A 8 21.72 7.36 18.44
N SER A 9 20.93 6.59 19.13
CA SER A 9 20.55 5.29 18.66
C SER A 9 20.18 5.53 17.24
N VAL A 10 21.13 5.32 16.35
CA VAL A 10 20.74 4.99 15.01
C VAL A 10 19.90 3.75 15.24
N ALA A 11 18.62 3.96 15.39
CA ALA A 11 17.69 2.91 15.20
C ALA A 11 18.04 2.41 13.81
N VAL A 12 18.89 1.39 13.77
CA VAL A 12 18.93 0.54 12.61
C VAL A 12 17.47 0.19 12.47
N SER A 13 16.84 0.83 11.52
CA SER A 13 15.51 0.47 11.13
C SER A 13 15.59 -0.96 10.67
N LEU A 14 15.57 -1.85 11.64
CA LEU A 14 15.24 -3.22 11.38
C LEU A 14 13.95 -3.12 10.60
N ALA A 15 14.01 -3.61 9.38
CA ALA A 15 12.86 -3.64 8.52
C ALA A 15 11.63 -3.97 9.34
N SER A 16 10.70 -3.03 9.39
CA SER A 16 9.43 -3.28 10.05
C SER A 16 8.82 -4.53 9.42
N PRO A 17 8.30 -5.47 10.20
CA PRO A 17 7.59 -6.58 9.63
C PRO A 17 6.41 -6.08 8.81
N ALA A 18 6.01 -6.84 7.81
CA ALA A 18 4.81 -6.53 7.06
C ALA A 18 3.60 -6.41 8.00
N PRO A 19 2.66 -5.48 7.72
CA PRO A 19 1.46 -5.35 8.52
C PRO A 19 0.69 -6.67 8.66
N ALA A 20 0.05 -6.86 9.80
CA ALA A 20 -0.69 -8.09 10.09
C ALA A 20 -2.11 -8.08 9.52
N THR A 21 -2.65 -6.90 9.18
CA THR A 21 -4.05 -6.72 8.80
C THR A 21 -4.19 -5.82 7.59
N LEU A 22 -5.35 -5.89 6.92
CA LEU A 22 -5.69 -4.95 5.85
C LEU A 22 -5.72 -3.50 6.33
N SER A 23 -6.18 -3.25 7.55
CA SER A 23 -6.14 -1.91 8.14
C SER A 23 -4.70 -1.41 8.27
N GLY A 24 -3.79 -2.26 8.70
CA GLY A 24 -2.36 -1.94 8.74
C GLY A 24 -1.78 -1.72 7.35
N ASP A 25 -2.22 -2.46 6.35
CA ASP A 25 -1.80 -2.26 4.96
C ASP A 25 -2.26 -0.91 4.42
N LEU A 26 -3.47 -0.47 4.77
CA LEU A 26 -3.96 0.86 4.39
C LEU A 26 -3.12 1.96 5.02
N ASP A 27 -2.77 1.83 6.28
CA ASP A 27 -1.88 2.78 6.97
C ASP A 27 -0.50 2.81 6.29
N ALA A 28 0.02 1.65 5.92
CA ALA A 28 1.28 1.53 5.19
C ALA A 28 1.21 2.23 3.82
N ALA A 29 0.10 2.06 3.10
CA ALA A 29 -0.10 2.70 1.81
C ALA A 29 -0.16 4.23 1.94
N ALA A 30 -0.93 4.74 2.90
CA ALA A 30 -1.01 6.18 3.16
C ALA A 30 0.37 6.75 3.54
N ALA A 31 1.14 6.03 4.34
CA ALA A 31 2.50 6.42 4.71
C ALA A 31 3.44 6.42 3.50
N TYR A 32 3.38 5.39 2.67
CA TYR A 32 4.22 5.29 1.48
C TYR A 32 3.98 6.43 0.49
N TRP A 33 2.72 6.73 0.20
CA TRP A 33 2.34 7.78 -0.75
C TRP A 33 2.32 9.17 -0.12
N HIS A 34 2.48 9.29 1.20
CA HIS A 34 2.36 10.55 1.95
C HIS A 34 1.02 11.24 1.70
N GLN A 35 -0.04 10.47 1.54
CA GLN A 35 -1.37 10.98 1.23
C GLN A 35 -2.44 10.11 1.87
N SER A 36 -3.41 10.75 2.51
CA SER A 36 -4.66 10.09 2.86
C SER A 36 -5.51 9.87 1.61
N ALA A 37 -6.52 9.03 1.71
CA ALA A 37 -7.44 8.81 0.61
C ALA A 37 -8.06 10.16 0.15
N PRO A 38 -8.32 10.31 -1.16
CA PRO A 38 -8.89 11.55 -1.69
C PRO A 38 -10.23 11.89 -1.08
N ALA A 39 -10.53 13.19 -0.98
CA ALA A 39 -11.82 13.66 -0.46
C ALA A 39 -13.02 13.14 -1.25
N ARG A 40 -12.84 12.79 -2.53
CA ARG A 40 -13.90 12.18 -3.33
C ARG A 40 -14.29 10.78 -2.86
N CYS A 41 -13.44 10.11 -2.10
CA CYS A 41 -13.81 8.87 -1.43
C CYS A 41 -14.65 9.20 -0.21
N SER A 42 -15.97 9.19 -0.36
CA SER A 42 -16.89 9.45 0.77
C SER A 42 -16.80 8.37 1.83
N THR A 43 -16.47 7.16 1.41
CA THR A 43 -16.15 6.01 2.26
C THR A 43 -15.03 5.21 1.62
N GLU A 44 -14.30 4.46 2.44
CA GLU A 44 -13.25 3.56 2.00
C GLU A 44 -13.57 2.18 2.50
N ALA A 45 -13.65 1.22 1.62
CA ALA A 45 -13.90 -0.17 1.97
C ALA A 45 -12.81 -1.06 1.34
N VAL A 46 -12.18 -1.86 2.17
CA VAL A 46 -11.19 -2.85 1.73
C VAL A 46 -11.61 -4.21 2.25
N GLY A 47 -11.63 -5.19 1.38
CA GLY A 47 -12.01 -6.54 1.75
C GLY A 47 -11.28 -7.58 0.91
N TYR A 48 -11.43 -8.82 1.34
CA TYR A 48 -10.94 -9.96 0.57
C TYR A 48 -11.99 -10.45 -0.40
N GLY A 49 -11.54 -10.98 -1.52
CA GLY A 49 -12.39 -11.63 -2.48
C GLY A 49 -11.59 -12.56 -3.37
N LYS A 50 -12.29 -13.41 -4.10
CA LYS A 50 -11.66 -14.22 -5.12
C LYS A 50 -11.68 -13.45 -6.42
N LEU A 51 -10.49 -13.15 -6.93
CA LEU A 51 -10.30 -12.40 -8.16
C LEU A 51 -9.97 -13.34 -9.33
N PRO A 52 -10.09 -12.86 -10.57
CA PRO A 52 -9.65 -13.63 -11.73
C PRO A 52 -8.19 -14.06 -11.58
N ARG A 53 -7.84 -15.11 -12.30
CA ARG A 53 -6.47 -15.65 -12.27
C ARG A 53 -5.45 -14.55 -12.54
N LEU A 54 -4.39 -14.50 -11.73
CA LEU A 54 -3.29 -13.54 -11.80
C LEU A 54 -3.65 -12.09 -11.43
N VAL A 55 -4.88 -11.83 -11.04
CA VAL A 55 -5.29 -10.53 -10.51
C VAL A 55 -5.19 -10.58 -9.00
N LEU A 56 -4.31 -9.77 -8.41
CA LEU A 56 -4.08 -9.77 -6.96
C LEU A 56 -4.95 -8.76 -6.22
N GLY A 57 -5.37 -7.71 -6.90
CA GLY A 57 -6.21 -6.67 -6.33
C GLY A 57 -6.99 -5.93 -7.39
N GLN A 58 -8.06 -5.29 -6.96
CA GLN A 58 -8.87 -4.38 -7.78
C GLN A 58 -9.28 -3.19 -6.96
N ALA A 59 -9.23 -2.00 -7.55
CA ALA A 59 -9.70 -0.77 -6.93
C ALA A 59 -10.84 -0.19 -7.76
N THR A 60 -11.85 0.32 -7.08
CA THR A 60 -12.97 1.04 -7.67
C THR A 60 -13.00 2.43 -7.08
N ILE A 61 -13.10 3.43 -7.94
CA ILE A 61 -13.15 4.84 -7.56
C ILE A 61 -14.35 5.49 -8.25
N PRO A 62 -14.96 6.53 -7.65
CA PRO A 62 -15.98 7.30 -8.33
C PRO A 62 -15.40 8.03 -9.55
N ASP A 63 -16.26 8.42 -10.49
CA ASP A 63 -15.86 9.27 -11.60
C ASP A 63 -15.22 10.58 -11.10
N PRO A 64 -14.25 11.16 -11.83
CA PRO A 64 -13.49 12.32 -11.33
C PRO A 64 -14.32 13.52 -10.88
N ALA A 65 -15.50 13.71 -11.47
CA ALA A 65 -16.40 14.82 -11.13
C ALA A 65 -17.36 14.52 -9.98
N GLU A 66 -17.31 13.29 -9.44
CA GLU A 66 -18.25 12.80 -8.44
C GLU A 66 -17.53 12.42 -7.15
N SER A 67 -18.28 12.34 -6.07
CA SER A 67 -17.83 11.71 -4.85
C SER A 67 -18.67 10.46 -4.60
N GLY A 68 -18.08 9.46 -3.98
CA GLY A 68 -18.73 8.19 -3.71
C GLY A 68 -17.79 7.21 -3.01
N PRO A 69 -18.22 5.96 -2.85
CA PRO A 69 -17.39 4.96 -2.19
C PRO A 69 -16.15 4.63 -3.04
N CYS A 70 -15.02 4.55 -2.38
CA CYS A 70 -13.81 3.92 -2.91
C CYS A 70 -13.73 2.51 -2.34
N GLU A 71 -13.55 1.54 -3.21
CA GLU A 71 -13.52 0.14 -2.82
C GLU A 71 -12.24 -0.52 -3.29
N MET A 72 -11.81 -1.53 -2.56
CA MET A 72 -10.64 -2.32 -2.90
C MET A 72 -10.89 -3.77 -2.53
N THR A 73 -10.64 -4.66 -3.46
CA THR A 73 -10.72 -6.10 -3.23
C THR A 73 -9.33 -6.70 -3.37
N ILE A 74 -8.91 -7.48 -2.40
CA ILE A 74 -7.60 -8.12 -2.36
C ILE A 74 -7.80 -9.63 -2.42
N GLU A 75 -7.02 -10.30 -3.26
CA GLU A 75 -7.05 -11.75 -3.40
C GLU A 75 -6.75 -12.43 -2.07
N LEU A 76 -7.47 -13.50 -1.82
CA LEU A 76 -7.23 -14.36 -0.65
C LEU A 76 -5.89 -15.10 -0.77
N GLY A 77 -5.27 -15.38 0.38
CA GLY A 77 -4.13 -16.29 0.47
C GLY A 77 -2.77 -15.69 0.13
N LEU A 78 -2.68 -14.38 -0.07
CA LEU A 78 -1.39 -13.73 -0.29
C LEU A 78 -0.54 -13.71 0.99
N SER A 79 0.78 -13.76 0.84
CA SER A 79 1.67 -13.48 1.96
C SER A 79 1.41 -12.07 2.48
N LYS A 80 1.76 -11.80 3.73
CA LYS A 80 1.57 -10.47 4.33
C LYS A 80 2.24 -9.37 3.53
N ARG A 81 3.46 -9.61 3.06
CA ARG A 81 4.20 -8.63 2.26
C ARG A 81 3.53 -8.39 0.91
N LEU A 82 3.17 -9.44 0.19
CA LEU A 82 2.52 -9.32 -1.11
C LEU A 82 1.13 -8.69 -0.99
N ARG A 83 0.39 -9.03 0.05
CA ARG A 83 -0.89 -8.37 0.37
C ARG A 83 -0.70 -6.88 0.57
N CYS A 84 0.26 -6.48 1.40
CA CYS A 84 0.56 -5.08 1.66
C CYS A 84 0.96 -4.34 0.36
N MET A 85 1.83 -4.92 -0.44
CA MET A 85 2.24 -4.33 -1.72
C MET A 85 1.07 -4.19 -2.69
N THR A 86 0.15 -5.14 -2.68
CA THR A 86 -1.07 -5.06 -3.47
C THR A 86 -1.96 -3.91 -3.01
N VAL A 87 -2.12 -3.73 -1.71
CA VAL A 87 -2.87 -2.59 -1.14
C VAL A 87 -2.20 -1.27 -1.52
N VAL A 88 -0.89 -1.16 -1.45
CA VAL A 88 -0.16 0.05 -1.87
C VAL A 88 -0.42 0.36 -3.34
N HIS A 89 -0.40 -0.64 -4.21
CA HIS A 89 -0.69 -0.50 -5.63
C HIS A 89 -2.13 0.00 -5.86
N GLU A 90 -3.11 -0.68 -5.26
CA GLU A 90 -4.52 -0.31 -5.43
C GLU A 90 -4.84 1.05 -4.80
N TYR A 91 -4.20 1.38 -3.69
CA TYR A 91 -4.28 2.71 -3.09
C TYR A 91 -3.76 3.79 -4.04
N GLY A 92 -2.71 3.50 -4.79
CA GLY A 92 -2.22 4.38 -5.84
C GLY A 92 -3.31 4.69 -6.89
N HIS A 93 -4.11 3.71 -7.26
CA HIS A 93 -5.27 3.94 -8.14
C HIS A 93 -6.32 4.84 -7.49
N TRP A 94 -6.57 4.70 -6.19
CA TRP A 94 -7.45 5.63 -5.47
C TRP A 94 -6.94 7.07 -5.54
N LEU A 95 -5.62 7.26 -5.53
CA LEU A 95 -4.99 8.57 -5.68
C LEU A 95 -5.00 9.09 -7.11
N GLY A 96 -5.47 8.32 -8.08
CA GLY A 96 -5.51 8.68 -9.48
C GLY A 96 -4.29 8.29 -10.29
N LEU A 97 -3.40 7.47 -9.74
CA LEU A 97 -2.22 7.00 -10.44
C LEU A 97 -2.56 5.88 -11.40
N GLU A 98 -1.98 5.93 -12.59
CA GLU A 98 -2.05 4.87 -13.58
C GLU A 98 -0.87 3.90 -13.42
N HIS A 99 -0.91 2.78 -14.15
CA HIS A 99 0.21 1.87 -14.19
C HIS A 99 1.49 2.54 -14.69
N SER A 100 2.58 2.26 -14.03
CA SER A 100 3.91 2.71 -14.42
C SER A 100 4.59 1.70 -15.33
N LYS A 101 5.46 2.18 -16.22
CA LYS A 101 6.35 1.32 -17.02
C LYS A 101 7.63 0.97 -16.27
N ASP A 102 7.88 1.61 -15.13
CA ASP A 102 9.03 1.35 -14.29
C ASP A 102 8.77 0.14 -13.39
N ARG A 103 9.55 -0.91 -13.58
CA ARG A 103 9.44 -2.15 -12.81
C ARG A 103 9.72 -1.97 -11.32
N LEU A 104 10.39 -0.90 -10.94
CA LEU A 104 10.70 -0.58 -9.54
C LEU A 104 9.60 0.25 -8.89
N SER A 105 8.62 0.70 -9.65
CA SER A 105 7.45 1.41 -9.11
C SER A 105 6.43 0.43 -8.56
N PRO A 106 5.81 0.73 -7.41
CA PRO A 106 4.66 -0.04 -6.93
C PRO A 106 3.47 -0.04 -7.90
N MET A 107 3.43 0.93 -8.82
CA MET A 107 2.37 1.02 -9.83
C MET A 107 2.65 0.20 -11.09
N TYR A 108 3.74 -0.54 -11.13
CA TYR A 108 3.97 -1.48 -12.23
C TYR A 108 2.87 -2.55 -12.22
N PRO A 109 2.35 -2.98 -13.38
CA PRO A 109 1.21 -3.92 -13.43
C PRO A 109 1.44 -5.26 -12.74
N VAL A 110 2.68 -5.72 -12.68
CA VAL A 110 3.06 -6.93 -11.94
C VAL A 110 3.57 -6.51 -10.57
N ILE A 111 2.80 -6.77 -9.54
CA ILE A 111 3.05 -6.23 -8.19
C ILE A 111 4.34 -6.76 -7.58
N ASP A 112 4.73 -7.99 -7.84
CA ASP A 112 5.98 -8.58 -7.33
C ASP A 112 7.12 -8.46 -8.33
N SER A 113 7.29 -7.30 -8.93
CA SER A 113 8.28 -7.06 -10.00
C SER A 113 9.63 -6.56 -9.50
N GLY A 114 9.76 -6.26 -8.22
CA GLY A 114 11.00 -5.73 -7.63
C GLY A 114 10.84 -4.36 -6.97
N ALA A 115 9.64 -3.81 -6.92
CA ALA A 115 9.38 -2.58 -6.18
C ALA A 115 9.72 -2.75 -4.70
N ILE A 116 10.31 -1.71 -4.11
CA ILE A 116 10.65 -1.69 -2.69
C ILE A 116 9.69 -0.74 -2.00
N VAL A 117 8.91 -1.28 -1.07
CA VAL A 117 7.99 -0.54 -0.22
C VAL A 117 8.36 -0.85 1.23
N PRO A 118 9.17 0.01 1.88
CA PRO A 118 9.64 -0.26 3.24
C PRO A 118 8.52 -0.48 4.24
N GLU A 119 7.39 0.21 4.06
CA GLU A 119 6.21 0.10 4.92
C GLU A 119 5.57 -1.29 4.88
N CYS A 120 5.86 -2.08 3.84
CA CYS A 120 5.39 -3.46 3.71
C CYS A 120 6.38 -4.50 4.23
N GLY A 121 7.46 -4.06 4.85
CA GLY A 121 8.51 -4.94 5.33
C GLY A 121 9.48 -5.32 4.23
N ARG A 122 10.62 -5.85 4.65
CA ARG A 122 11.63 -6.42 3.76
C ARG A 122 11.48 -7.93 3.65
N LEU A 123 12.01 -8.43 2.59
CA LEU A 123 12.24 -9.88 2.47
C LEU A 123 13.18 -10.39 3.55
#